data_9fec59c17b8fc8719a9616a3c2e6b3c5
#
_entry.id   9fec59c17b8fc8719a9616a3c2e6b3c5
#
_cell.length_a   1.000
_cell.length_b   1.000
_cell.length_c   1.000
_cell.angle_alpha   90.00
_cell.angle_beta   90.00
_cell.angle_gamma   90.00
#
_symmetry.space_group_name_H-M   'P 1'
#
loop_
_entity.id
_entity.type
_entity.pdbx_description
1 polymer ?
#
loop_
_entity_poly.entity_id
_entity_poly.type
_entity_poly.pdbx_seq_one_letter_code
_entity_poly.pdbx_strand_id
1 'polypeptide(L)'
;MDPAVSVPTDQGTSLIETVVATALLLVVIGGLGSMGVIGMMTSENQGHLAARTTEYAQDKMEQLLVLAWGDAATDTRVFPAAPAGGTGLAVGGSANPAAPVAGYVDYLDRSGTLVVGVAGAEPADWFYKRAWAISSPQANLKQIVVTVTVESALGRTAPPASTVTALKTFPF
;
A
#
# COMPACT_ATOMS: atom_id res chain seq x y z
N MET A 1 -10.04 -45.22 -68.99
CA MET A 1 -10.36 -43.86 -68.63
C MET A 1 -9.75 -43.66 -67.22
N ASP A 2 -8.48 -43.26 -67.20
CA ASP A 2 -7.67 -43.16 -65.98
C ASP A 2 -7.91 -41.81 -65.28
N PRO A 3 -8.26 -41.73 -63.98
CA PRO A 3 -8.39 -40.47 -63.31
C PRO A 3 -6.99 -39.91 -63.05
N ALA A 4 -6.71 -38.75 -63.63
CA ALA A 4 -5.49 -37.97 -63.34
C ALA A 4 -5.44 -37.58 -61.87
N VAL A 5 -4.50 -38.16 -61.14
CA VAL A 5 -4.15 -37.76 -59.76
C VAL A 5 -3.47 -36.36 -59.86
N SER A 6 -4.16 -35.32 -59.44
CA SER A 6 -3.58 -34.00 -59.28
C SER A 6 -2.65 -33.97 -58.08
N VAL A 7 -1.35 -33.95 -58.28
CA VAL A 7 -0.35 -33.73 -57.26
C VAL A 7 -0.48 -32.27 -56.82
N PRO A 8 -0.71 -31.98 -55.51
CA PRO A 8 -0.68 -30.59 -55.05
C PRO A 8 0.74 -30.02 -55.24
N THR A 9 0.84 -28.95 -56.00
CA THR A 9 2.10 -28.18 -56.12
C THR A 9 2.37 -27.50 -54.77
N ASP A 10 3.31 -28.03 -54.02
CA ASP A 10 3.91 -27.33 -52.88
C ASP A 10 4.54 -26.06 -53.40
N GLN A 11 3.81 -24.96 -53.27
CA GLN A 11 4.37 -23.62 -53.52
C GLN A 11 5.26 -23.30 -52.32
N GLY A 12 6.57 -23.46 -52.49
CA GLY A 12 7.56 -23.04 -51.50
C GLY A 12 7.37 -21.56 -51.13
N THR A 13 7.29 -21.28 -49.85
CA THR A 13 7.25 -19.87 -49.33
C THR A 13 8.37 -19.08 -49.95
N SER A 14 8.06 -17.89 -50.53
CA SER A 14 9.07 -17.04 -51.13
C SER A 14 9.99 -16.51 -50.03
N LEU A 15 11.27 -16.29 -50.36
CA LEU A 15 12.28 -15.79 -49.40
C LEU A 15 11.83 -14.48 -48.76
N ILE A 16 11.08 -13.65 -49.46
CA ILE A 16 10.52 -12.39 -48.94
C ILE A 16 9.43 -12.63 -47.89
N GLU A 17 8.62 -13.65 -48.06
CA GLU A 17 7.55 -14.01 -47.10
C GLU A 17 8.13 -14.51 -45.80
N THR A 18 9.20 -15.31 -45.82
CA THR A 18 9.89 -15.74 -44.58
C THR A 18 10.58 -14.57 -43.88
N VAL A 19 11.17 -13.63 -44.64
CA VAL A 19 11.79 -12.43 -44.05
C VAL A 19 10.74 -11.54 -43.41
N VAL A 20 9.61 -11.29 -44.06
CA VAL A 20 8.51 -10.49 -43.52
C VAL A 20 7.88 -11.18 -42.29
N ALA A 21 7.62 -12.48 -42.37
CA ALA A 21 7.07 -13.24 -41.23
C ALA A 21 8.03 -13.20 -40.01
N THR A 22 9.32 -13.38 -40.23
CA THR A 22 10.34 -13.30 -39.19
C THR A 22 10.43 -11.90 -38.56
N ALA A 23 10.38 -10.85 -39.39
CA ALA A 23 10.39 -9.46 -38.91
C ALA A 23 9.15 -9.16 -38.04
N LEU A 24 7.96 -9.58 -38.49
CA LEU A 24 6.73 -9.43 -37.70
C LEU A 24 6.79 -10.22 -36.41
N LEU A 25 7.31 -11.45 -36.43
CA LEU A 25 7.48 -12.28 -35.25
C LEU A 25 8.39 -11.60 -34.21
N LEU A 26 9.52 -11.03 -34.63
CA LEU A 26 10.44 -10.31 -33.79
C LEU A 26 9.79 -9.08 -33.11
N VAL A 27 8.98 -8.33 -33.86
CA VAL A 27 8.22 -7.18 -33.30
C VAL A 27 7.23 -7.65 -32.25
N VAL A 28 6.50 -8.71 -32.50
CA VAL A 28 5.52 -9.28 -31.55
C VAL A 28 6.23 -9.79 -30.30
N ILE A 29 7.30 -10.57 -30.45
CA ILE A 29 8.07 -11.09 -29.30
C ILE A 29 8.68 -9.93 -28.48
N GLY A 30 9.25 -8.91 -29.13
CA GLY A 30 9.79 -7.74 -28.48
C GLY A 30 8.72 -6.94 -27.72
N GLY A 31 7.54 -6.78 -28.31
CA GLY A 31 6.40 -6.11 -27.68
C GLY A 31 5.87 -6.87 -26.45
N LEU A 32 5.67 -8.17 -26.55
CA LEU A 32 5.23 -9.01 -25.43
C LEU A 32 6.29 -9.07 -24.33
N GLY A 33 7.57 -9.15 -24.68
CA GLY A 33 8.67 -9.13 -23.72
C GLY A 33 8.72 -7.85 -22.90
N SER A 34 8.57 -6.70 -23.55
CA SER A 34 8.58 -5.39 -22.87
C SER A 34 7.38 -5.24 -21.91
N MET A 35 6.19 -5.69 -22.28
CA MET A 35 5.02 -5.70 -21.39
C MET A 35 5.23 -6.60 -20.16
N GLY A 36 5.88 -7.76 -20.34
CA GLY A 36 6.22 -8.66 -19.24
C GLY A 36 7.15 -8.01 -18.22
N VAL A 37 8.20 -7.34 -18.66
CA VAL A 37 9.16 -6.65 -17.78
C VAL A 37 8.47 -5.52 -17.00
N ILE A 38 7.66 -4.68 -17.67
CA ILE A 38 6.91 -3.61 -17.01
C ILE A 38 5.93 -4.19 -15.97
N GLY A 39 5.24 -5.29 -16.29
CA GLY A 39 4.34 -5.97 -15.38
C GLY A 39 5.04 -6.49 -14.12
N MET A 40 6.21 -7.12 -14.27
CA MET A 40 7.01 -7.61 -13.14
C MET A 40 7.49 -6.46 -12.24
N MET A 41 8.06 -5.40 -12.78
CA MET A 41 8.52 -4.24 -12.02
C MET A 41 7.38 -3.55 -11.26
N THR A 42 6.20 -3.48 -11.86
CA THR A 42 5.02 -2.88 -11.20
C THR A 42 4.53 -3.75 -10.05
N SER A 43 4.49 -5.07 -10.22
CA SER A 43 4.08 -6.03 -9.19
C SER A 43 5.04 -6.05 -8.01
N GLU A 44 6.35 -6.05 -8.27
CA GLU A 44 7.39 -6.01 -7.22
C GLU A 44 7.30 -4.73 -6.38
N ASN A 45 7.18 -3.57 -7.02
CA ASN A 45 7.01 -2.31 -6.31
C ASN A 45 5.74 -2.26 -5.46
N GLN A 46 4.63 -2.82 -5.94
CA GLN A 46 3.38 -2.89 -5.17
C GLN A 46 3.52 -3.82 -3.97
N GLY A 47 4.14 -4.98 -4.14
CA GLY A 47 4.41 -5.92 -3.05
C GLY A 47 5.28 -5.31 -1.96
N HIS A 48 6.33 -4.59 -2.34
CA HIS A 48 7.21 -3.90 -1.40
C HIS A 48 6.48 -2.80 -0.61
N LEU A 49 5.66 -1.99 -1.28
CA LEU A 49 4.87 -0.94 -0.62
C LEU A 49 3.79 -1.54 0.31
N ALA A 50 3.13 -2.63 -0.09
CA ALA A 50 2.17 -3.33 0.75
C ALA A 50 2.82 -3.93 2.01
N ALA A 51 4.02 -4.49 1.89
CA ALA A 51 4.78 -4.97 3.04
C ALA A 51 5.13 -3.83 4.01
N ARG A 52 5.59 -2.68 3.49
CA ARG A 52 5.92 -1.50 4.30
C ARG A 52 4.68 -0.91 4.98
N THR A 53 3.54 -0.81 4.29
CA THR A 53 2.31 -0.32 4.95
C THR A 53 1.87 -1.23 6.09
N THR A 54 2.06 -2.54 5.96
CA THR A 54 1.76 -3.51 7.03
C THR A 54 2.73 -3.36 8.21
N GLU A 55 4.03 -3.24 7.94
CA GLU A 55 5.05 -2.99 8.96
C GLU A 55 4.73 -1.74 9.79
N TYR A 56 4.44 -0.61 9.13
CA TYR A 56 4.13 0.65 9.82
C TYR A 56 2.77 0.64 10.54
N ALA A 57 1.81 -0.18 10.07
CA ALA A 57 0.55 -0.36 10.79
C ALA A 57 0.77 -1.16 12.08
N GLN A 58 1.61 -2.20 12.05
CA GLN A 58 1.99 -2.99 13.22
C GLN A 58 2.79 -2.16 14.21
N ASP A 59 3.80 -1.42 13.75
CA ASP A 59 4.60 -0.51 14.58
C ASP A 59 3.71 0.49 15.34
N LYS A 60 2.77 1.13 14.65
CA LYS A 60 1.82 2.04 15.30
C LYS A 60 0.90 1.32 16.29
N MET A 61 0.44 0.14 15.93
CA MET A 61 -0.39 -0.67 16.82
C MET A 61 0.35 -1.03 18.11
N GLU A 62 1.61 -1.42 18.03
CA GLU A 62 2.45 -1.73 19.19
C GLU A 62 2.65 -0.50 20.09
N GLN A 63 2.92 0.67 19.50
CA GLN A 63 3.01 1.93 20.23
C GLN A 63 1.73 2.23 21.03
N LEU A 64 0.56 1.99 20.45
CA LEU A 64 -0.72 2.21 21.13
C LEU A 64 -1.00 1.14 22.19
N LEU A 65 -0.63 -0.12 21.94
CA LEU A 65 -0.85 -1.22 22.89
C LEU A 65 0.00 -1.10 24.16
N VAL A 66 1.16 -0.45 24.11
CA VAL A 66 2.02 -0.21 25.28
C VAL A 66 1.43 0.83 26.25
N LEU A 67 0.59 1.76 25.76
CA LEU A 67 0.01 2.81 26.59
C LEU A 67 -0.89 2.23 27.68
N ALA A 68 -0.96 2.91 28.82
CA ALA A 68 -1.89 2.53 29.89
C ALA A 68 -3.36 2.61 29.43
N TRP A 69 -4.24 1.77 29.98
CA TRP A 69 -5.65 1.74 29.60
C TRP A 69 -6.36 3.09 29.66
N GLY A 70 -6.08 3.87 30.71
CA GLY A 70 -6.68 5.18 30.94
C GLY A 70 -5.90 6.35 30.32
N ASP A 71 -4.85 6.06 29.59
CA ASP A 71 -4.05 7.12 28.95
C ASP A 71 -4.91 7.88 27.93
N ALA A 72 -4.95 9.19 28.06
CA ALA A 72 -5.67 10.10 27.18
C ALA A 72 -4.82 11.34 26.81
N ALA A 73 -3.52 11.31 27.09
CA ALA A 73 -2.66 12.48 26.93
C ALA A 73 -1.36 12.21 26.17
N THR A 74 -0.86 10.98 26.17
CA THR A 74 0.41 10.64 25.50
C THR A 74 0.33 10.95 24.00
N ASP A 75 1.35 11.66 23.50
CA ASP A 75 1.49 11.93 22.08
C ASP A 75 2.41 10.89 21.42
N THR A 76 1.81 10.01 20.67
CA THR A 76 2.50 8.99 19.87
C THR A 76 2.81 9.44 18.44
N ARG A 77 2.56 10.72 18.10
CA ARG A 77 2.90 11.33 16.79
C ARG A 77 4.31 11.90 16.76
N VAL A 78 5.03 11.77 17.86
CA VAL A 78 6.44 12.14 18.00
C VAL A 78 7.25 10.95 18.52
N PHE A 79 8.55 10.96 18.26
CA PHE A 79 9.44 9.91 18.75
C PHE A 79 10.65 10.53 19.49
N PRO A 80 10.95 10.07 20.70
CA PRO A 80 10.14 9.19 21.54
C PRO A 80 8.78 9.81 21.88
N ALA A 81 7.77 8.97 22.20
CA ALA A 81 6.43 9.44 22.55
C ALA A 81 6.48 10.44 23.72
N ALA A 82 5.80 11.58 23.58
CA ALA A 82 5.72 12.58 24.60
C ALA A 82 4.61 12.28 25.61
N PRO A 83 4.81 12.50 26.93
CA PRO A 83 3.83 12.14 27.96
C PRO A 83 2.54 12.98 27.91
N ALA A 84 2.53 14.05 27.13
CA ALA A 84 1.37 14.93 26.95
C ALA A 84 1.36 15.56 25.56
N GLY A 85 0.23 16.12 25.16
CA GLY A 85 0.04 16.79 23.87
C GLY A 85 -0.63 15.93 22.81
N GLY A 86 -0.90 14.65 23.11
CA GLY A 86 -1.61 13.73 22.23
C GLY A 86 -2.98 13.32 22.77
N THR A 87 -3.49 12.21 22.24
CA THR A 87 -4.78 11.63 22.59
C THR A 87 -4.66 10.30 23.33
N GLY A 88 -3.46 9.74 23.44
CA GLY A 88 -3.21 8.45 24.04
C GLY A 88 -4.16 7.36 23.51
N LEU A 89 -4.89 6.71 24.41
CA LEU A 89 -5.95 5.73 24.12
C LEU A 89 -7.37 6.31 24.34
N ALA A 90 -7.56 7.63 24.23
CA ALA A 90 -8.90 8.21 24.27
C ALA A 90 -9.75 7.66 23.10
N VAL A 91 -11.04 7.42 23.37
CA VAL A 91 -11.99 6.99 22.33
C VAL A 91 -12.18 8.11 21.32
N GLY A 92 -12.05 7.79 20.03
CA GLY A 92 -12.15 8.76 18.94
C GLY A 92 -11.31 8.34 17.74
N GLY A 93 -11.07 9.31 16.87
CA GLY A 93 -10.29 9.10 15.66
C GLY A 93 -11.09 8.54 14.49
N SER A 94 -10.37 8.31 13.40
CA SER A 94 -10.88 7.71 12.17
C SER A 94 -9.79 6.84 11.56
N ALA A 95 -10.10 5.58 11.29
CA ALA A 95 -9.20 4.70 10.55
C ALA A 95 -9.28 4.91 9.03
N ASN A 96 -10.02 5.92 8.56
CA ASN A 96 -10.07 6.29 7.15
C ASN A 96 -9.00 7.35 6.84
N PRO A 97 -7.93 7.01 6.09
CA PRO A 97 -6.87 7.95 5.75
C PRO A 97 -7.31 9.13 4.87
N ALA A 98 -8.47 8.99 4.18
CA ALA A 98 -9.05 10.08 3.38
C ALA A 98 -9.80 11.12 4.24
N ALA A 99 -10.18 10.75 5.47
CA ALA A 99 -10.85 11.62 6.42
C ALA A 99 -10.23 11.46 7.83
N PRO A 100 -8.94 11.80 8.00
CA PRO A 100 -8.25 11.65 9.26
C PRO A 100 -8.78 12.64 10.30
N VAL A 101 -8.72 12.25 11.57
CA VAL A 101 -9.05 13.12 12.70
C VAL A 101 -7.78 13.62 13.35
N ALA A 102 -7.70 14.92 13.63
CA ALA A 102 -6.56 15.52 14.30
C ALA A 102 -6.28 14.82 15.65
N GLY A 103 -5.03 14.50 15.94
CA GLY A 103 -4.62 13.74 17.12
C GLY A 103 -4.63 12.21 16.91
N TYR A 104 -5.26 11.71 15.83
CA TYR A 104 -5.36 10.29 15.47
C TYR A 104 -4.78 10.02 14.07
N VAL A 105 -3.83 10.83 13.67
CA VAL A 105 -3.11 10.70 12.40
C VAL A 105 -1.67 11.15 12.59
N ASP A 106 -0.74 10.44 11.96
CA ASP A 106 0.64 10.88 11.78
C ASP A 106 1.16 10.51 10.38
N TYR A 107 2.33 11.02 10.09
CA TYR A 107 2.91 10.96 8.75
C TYR A 107 4.35 10.49 8.82
N LEU A 108 4.75 9.67 7.85
CA LEU A 108 6.13 9.22 7.69
C LEU A 108 6.62 9.61 6.30
N ASP A 109 7.91 9.88 6.20
CA ASP A 109 8.59 10.02 4.93
C ASP A 109 8.84 8.66 4.25
N ARG A 110 9.54 8.65 3.13
CA ARG A 110 9.88 7.41 2.38
C ARG A 110 10.79 6.46 3.15
N SER A 111 11.54 6.97 4.11
CA SER A 111 12.44 6.18 4.97
C SER A 111 11.73 5.59 6.19
N GLY A 112 10.49 6.02 6.47
CA GLY A 112 9.73 5.64 7.64
C GLY A 112 9.97 6.55 8.85
N THR A 113 10.61 7.71 8.64
CA THR A 113 10.84 8.70 9.70
C THR A 113 9.58 9.56 9.88
N LEU A 114 9.23 9.86 11.14
CA LEU A 114 8.10 10.74 11.46
C LEU A 114 8.33 12.15 10.89
N VAL A 115 7.32 12.64 10.18
CA VAL A 115 7.26 14.02 9.66
C VAL A 115 6.15 14.77 10.38
N VAL A 116 6.47 15.87 10.98
CA VAL A 116 5.52 16.72 11.73
C VAL A 116 5.09 17.88 10.86
N GLY A 117 3.80 18.02 10.63
CA GLY A 117 3.24 19.15 9.89
C GLY A 117 3.26 20.44 10.71
N VAL A 118 3.33 21.57 10.03
CA VAL A 118 3.27 22.89 10.66
C VAL A 118 1.86 23.16 11.15
N ALA A 119 1.71 23.54 12.41
CA ALA A 119 0.41 23.83 13.03
C ALA A 119 -0.63 22.70 12.94
N GLY A 120 -0.19 21.43 12.86
CA GLY A 120 -1.08 20.26 12.77
C GLY A 120 -1.66 20.00 11.38
N ALA A 121 -1.22 20.76 10.37
CA ALA A 121 -1.58 20.48 8.97
C ALA A 121 -0.84 19.25 8.45
N GLU A 122 -1.35 18.68 7.37
CA GLU A 122 -0.69 17.60 6.64
C GLU A 122 0.66 18.11 6.09
N PRO A 123 1.80 17.41 6.38
CA PRO A 123 3.10 17.81 5.84
C PRO A 123 3.12 17.67 4.31
N ALA A 124 3.91 18.51 3.61
CA ALA A 124 3.97 18.47 2.13
C ALA A 124 4.76 17.28 1.59
N ASP A 125 5.66 16.72 2.36
CA ASP A 125 6.64 15.69 1.98
C ASP A 125 6.42 14.34 2.66
N TRP A 126 5.17 14.08 3.11
CA TRP A 126 4.81 12.77 3.62
C TRP A 126 4.75 11.73 2.49
N PHE A 127 5.05 10.48 2.83
CA PHE A 127 4.91 9.36 1.91
C PHE A 127 3.96 8.28 2.43
N TYR A 128 3.94 8.04 3.75
CA TYR A 128 2.98 7.16 4.42
C TYR A 128 2.14 7.97 5.40
N LYS A 129 0.84 7.74 5.37
CA LYS A 129 -0.13 8.31 6.32
C LYS A 129 -0.68 7.17 7.17
N ARG A 130 -0.52 7.29 8.50
CA ARG A 130 -1.07 6.35 9.48
C ARG A 130 -2.25 7.02 10.17
N ALA A 131 -3.44 6.46 10.02
CA ALA A 131 -4.65 6.94 10.67
C ALA A 131 -5.19 5.85 11.59
N TRP A 132 -5.70 6.22 12.77
CA TRP A 132 -6.23 5.24 13.70
C TRP A 132 -7.52 5.70 14.35
N ALA A 133 -8.31 4.70 14.76
CA ALA A 133 -9.53 4.88 15.53
C ALA A 133 -9.51 4.01 16.78
N ILE A 134 -10.00 4.55 17.87
CA ILE A 134 -10.16 3.85 19.13
C ILE A 134 -11.63 3.89 19.50
N SER A 135 -12.25 2.73 19.68
CA SER A 135 -13.62 2.58 20.11
C SER A 135 -13.70 1.73 21.39
N SER A 136 -14.79 1.84 22.11
CA SER A 136 -15.05 1.02 23.30
C SER A 136 -16.35 0.24 23.10
N PRO A 137 -16.27 -0.95 22.44
CA PRO A 137 -17.46 -1.79 22.22
C PRO A 137 -18.12 -2.25 23.51
N GLN A 138 -17.33 -2.38 24.59
CA GLN A 138 -17.76 -2.74 25.93
C GLN A 138 -16.96 -1.93 26.96
N ALA A 139 -17.47 -1.80 28.18
CA ALA A 139 -16.85 -1.02 29.26
C ALA A 139 -15.37 -1.40 29.53
N ASN A 140 -15.04 -2.69 29.38
CA ASN A 140 -13.72 -3.24 29.69
C ASN A 140 -12.93 -3.61 28.41
N LEU A 141 -13.38 -3.15 27.24
CA LEU A 141 -12.78 -3.51 25.95
C LEU A 141 -12.61 -2.28 25.09
N LYS A 142 -11.39 -2.03 24.67
CA LYS A 142 -11.08 -1.06 23.61
C LYS A 142 -10.71 -1.82 22.33
N GLN A 143 -11.26 -1.39 21.22
CA GLN A 143 -10.84 -1.80 19.89
C GLN A 143 -10.00 -0.69 19.28
N ILE A 144 -8.82 -1.03 18.80
CA ILE A 144 -7.89 -0.13 18.13
C ILE A 144 -7.80 -0.60 16.67
N VAL A 145 -8.04 0.29 15.75
CA VAL A 145 -7.90 0.04 14.30
C VAL A 145 -6.88 1.03 13.77
N VAL A 146 -5.85 0.54 13.11
CA VAL A 146 -4.81 1.36 12.45
C VAL A 146 -4.83 1.06 10.98
N THR A 147 -4.92 2.09 10.15
CA THR A 147 -4.81 1.99 8.68
C THR A 147 -3.65 2.84 8.21
N VAL A 148 -2.81 2.24 7.37
CA VAL A 148 -1.69 2.94 6.72
C VAL A 148 -1.89 2.93 5.21
N THR A 149 -1.66 4.07 4.58
CA THR A 149 -1.70 4.22 3.12
C THR A 149 -0.47 4.97 2.64
N VAL A 150 -0.11 4.78 1.37
CA VAL A 150 0.93 5.57 0.71
C VAL A 150 0.33 6.77 -0.02
N GLU A 151 1.15 7.77 -0.28
CA GLU A 151 0.79 8.94 -1.07
C GLU A 151 0.30 8.54 -2.47
N SER A 152 -0.81 9.12 -2.89
CA SER A 152 -1.48 8.84 -4.17
C SER A 152 -0.75 9.41 -5.39
N ALA A 153 0.29 10.23 -5.22
CA ALA A 153 0.97 11.01 -6.28
C ALA A 153 1.67 10.18 -7.37
N LEU A 154 1.62 8.85 -7.30
CA LEU A 154 2.25 7.97 -8.29
C LEU A 154 1.32 7.57 -9.45
N GLY A 155 0.20 8.28 -9.66
CA GLY A 155 -0.72 8.03 -10.78
C GLY A 155 -1.43 6.68 -10.72
N ARG A 156 -1.57 6.08 -9.54
CA ARG A 156 -2.22 4.79 -9.32
C ARG A 156 -3.67 4.97 -8.89
N THR A 157 -4.55 4.17 -9.47
CA THR A 157 -5.99 4.15 -9.15
C THR A 157 -6.31 3.68 -7.74
N ALA A 158 -5.42 2.90 -7.11
CA ALA A 158 -5.56 2.44 -5.72
C ALA A 158 -4.16 2.33 -5.07
N PRO A 159 -3.78 3.24 -4.17
CA PRO A 159 -2.54 3.12 -3.41
C PRO A 159 -2.62 1.89 -2.48
N PRO A 160 -1.49 1.18 -2.25
CA PRO A 160 -1.44 0.13 -1.25
C PRO A 160 -1.84 0.67 0.12
N ALA A 161 -2.71 -0.07 0.80
CA ALA A 161 -3.13 0.24 2.16
C ALA A 161 -3.19 -1.04 2.98
N SER A 162 -2.85 -0.95 4.26
CA SER A 162 -2.94 -2.05 5.21
C SER A 162 -3.69 -1.61 6.45
N THR A 163 -4.56 -2.48 6.96
CA THR A 163 -5.32 -2.22 8.17
C THR A 163 -5.06 -3.34 9.18
N VAL A 164 -4.71 -2.95 10.40
CA VAL A 164 -4.52 -3.86 11.55
C VAL A 164 -5.52 -3.50 12.62
N THR A 165 -6.12 -4.52 13.23
CA THR A 165 -7.08 -4.35 14.33
C THR A 165 -6.61 -5.14 15.54
N ALA A 166 -6.65 -4.52 16.72
CA ALA A 166 -6.38 -5.17 18.00
C ALA A 166 -7.46 -4.85 19.04
N LEU A 167 -7.59 -5.74 20.00
CA LEU A 167 -8.44 -5.57 21.15
C LEU A 167 -7.57 -5.46 22.41
N LYS A 168 -7.85 -4.45 23.21
CA LYS A 168 -7.19 -4.23 24.51
C LYS A 168 -8.22 -4.32 25.62
N THR A 169 -7.98 -5.20 26.58
CA THR A 169 -8.83 -5.36 27.75
C THR A 169 -8.35 -4.51 28.92
N PHE A 170 -9.26 -4.09 29.78
CA PHE A 170 -8.91 -3.49 31.07
C PHE A 170 -8.13 -4.52 31.90
N PRO A 171 -6.98 -4.16 32.49
CA PRO A 171 -6.28 -5.06 33.42
C PRO A 171 -7.12 -5.29 34.66
N PHE A 172 -7.20 -6.53 35.08
CA PHE A 172 -7.91 -6.96 36.29
C PHE A 172 -7.10 -6.63 37.53
#